data_169b3a1e8cc2ef5773a239d790e9a994
#
_entry.id   169b3a1e8cc2ef5773a239d790e9a994
#
_cell.length_a   1.000
_cell.length_b   1.000
_cell.length_c   1.000
_cell.angle_alpha   90.00
_cell.angle_beta   90.00
_cell.angle_gamma   90.00
#
_symmetry.space_group_name_H-M   'P 1'
#
loop_
_entity.id
_entity.type
_entity.pdbx_description
1 polymer ?
#
loop_
_entity_poly.entity_id
_entity_poly.type
_entity_poly.pdbx_seq_one_letter_code
_entity_poly.pdbx_strand_id
1 'polypeptide(L)'
;MAKLLLKKSYQLKDLKEIPFNDLWGLRGVFTTMRLIGNNNKIVLKNNHIDNLIASAKKYKIRKKNLKKILISIINQNLKKKYKDHLLRIALNNKTISISIRKRLTPKNKFKLKVFNYKRIEPKYKNLFYKQILKRLGKFDSTKYDLALCYKDKILETGTSNLLFIKDGKFFSPKNNCYIGNTIKYLNKKININFKDIKIKDLNNYQEILLVGSGKGITSVETIDELGWKNQSFICSKKIKNIYKKLIL
;
A
#
# COMPACT_ATOMS: atom_id res chain seq x y z
N MET A 1 -6.40 -8.98 -12.48
CA MET A 1 -5.68 -7.73 -12.18
C MET A 1 -6.21 -6.59 -13.06
N ALA A 2 -6.21 -5.33 -12.59
CA ALA A 2 -6.64 -4.20 -13.40
C ALA A 2 -5.69 -3.96 -14.58
N LYS A 3 -6.23 -3.68 -15.77
CA LYS A 3 -5.48 -3.35 -16.99
C LYS A 3 -4.56 -2.14 -16.74
N LEU A 4 -3.32 -2.22 -17.17
CA LEU A 4 -2.37 -1.11 -17.15
C LEU A 4 -2.66 -0.15 -18.29
N LEU A 5 -2.81 1.13 -17.98
CA LEU A 5 -3.08 2.22 -18.93
C LEU A 5 -1.81 2.90 -19.42
N LEU A 6 -0.77 2.84 -18.61
CA LEU A 6 0.58 3.29 -18.92
C LEU A 6 1.56 2.22 -18.46
N LYS A 7 2.58 1.93 -19.29
CA LYS A 7 3.67 0.98 -19.01
C LYS A 7 4.92 1.50 -19.67
N LYS A 8 5.91 1.95 -18.88
CA LYS A 8 7.21 2.38 -19.38
C LYS A 8 8.31 1.96 -18.43
N SER A 9 9.47 1.66 -18.99
CA SER A 9 10.70 1.39 -18.25
C SER A 9 11.87 2.13 -18.86
N TYR A 10 12.81 2.51 -18.01
CA TYR A 10 14.00 3.27 -18.39
C TYR A 10 15.24 2.62 -17.78
N GLN A 11 16.33 2.61 -18.51
CA GLN A 11 17.62 2.24 -17.94
C GLN A 11 18.02 3.26 -16.87
N LEU A 12 18.48 2.80 -15.71
CA LEU A 12 18.87 3.71 -14.62
C LEU A 12 20.12 4.52 -14.99
N LYS A 13 21.04 3.97 -15.82
CA LYS A 13 22.33 4.62 -16.17
C LYS A 13 22.15 5.88 -16.99
N ASP A 14 21.34 5.87 -18.04
CA ASP A 14 21.23 6.93 -19.07
C ASP A 14 19.79 7.41 -19.32
N LEU A 15 18.80 6.79 -18.67
CA LEU A 15 17.37 7.08 -18.77
C LEU A 15 16.78 6.81 -20.16
N LYS A 16 17.44 6.00 -21.00
CA LYS A 16 16.85 5.52 -22.25
C LYS A 16 15.64 4.63 -21.97
N GLU A 17 14.57 4.82 -22.73
CA GLU A 17 13.36 3.98 -22.65
C GLU A 17 13.70 2.57 -23.18
N ILE A 18 13.20 1.56 -22.47
CA ILE A 18 13.39 0.13 -22.76
C ILE A 18 12.04 -0.60 -22.66
N PRO A 19 11.93 -1.84 -23.17
CA PRO A 19 10.73 -2.65 -22.99
C PRO A 19 10.29 -2.70 -21.52
N PHE A 20 8.97 -2.62 -21.29
CA PHE A 20 8.42 -2.56 -19.94
C PHE A 20 8.73 -3.82 -19.15
N ASN A 21 9.28 -3.61 -17.95
CA ASN A 21 9.48 -4.64 -16.95
C ASN A 21 8.84 -4.18 -15.62
N ASP A 22 7.97 -4.98 -15.04
CA ASP A 22 7.31 -4.63 -13.77
C ASP A 22 8.19 -4.82 -12.54
N LEU A 23 9.34 -5.47 -12.70
CA LEU A 23 10.37 -5.73 -11.70
C LEU A 23 9.94 -6.62 -10.50
N TRP A 24 8.73 -7.20 -10.50
CA TRP A 24 8.29 -8.04 -9.39
C TRP A 24 9.19 -9.27 -9.18
N GLY A 25 9.55 -9.51 -7.94
CA GLY A 25 10.41 -10.60 -7.51
C GLY A 25 11.91 -10.32 -7.65
N LEU A 26 12.31 -9.19 -8.23
CA LEU A 26 13.69 -8.77 -8.29
C LEU A 26 14.10 -8.03 -7.01
N ARG A 27 15.41 -7.94 -6.75
CA ARG A 27 15.94 -7.08 -5.69
C ARG A 27 15.73 -5.61 -6.08
N GLY A 28 14.89 -4.91 -5.33
CA GLY A 28 14.56 -3.52 -5.62
C GLY A 28 13.42 -3.02 -4.76
N VAL A 29 12.96 -1.82 -5.01
CA VAL A 29 11.95 -1.13 -4.21
C VAL A 29 10.88 -0.50 -5.09
N PHE A 30 9.71 -0.23 -4.50
CA PHE A 30 8.62 0.43 -5.22
C PHE A 30 7.79 1.34 -4.31
N THR A 31 7.00 2.20 -4.92
CA THR A 31 5.91 2.91 -4.26
C THR A 31 4.67 2.91 -5.14
N THR A 32 3.49 3.00 -4.51
CA THR A 32 2.21 3.14 -5.20
C THR A 32 1.49 4.35 -4.64
N MET A 33 1.18 5.30 -5.49
CA MET A 33 0.55 6.58 -5.16
C MET A 33 -0.84 6.64 -5.78
N ARG A 34 -1.79 7.30 -5.11
CA ARG A 34 -3.11 7.52 -5.67
C ARG A 34 -3.13 8.82 -6.46
N LEU A 35 -3.63 8.75 -7.70
CA LEU A 35 -3.94 9.90 -8.56
C LEU A 35 -5.41 10.22 -8.43
N ILE A 36 -5.74 11.49 -8.22
CA ILE A 36 -7.12 11.96 -8.06
C ILE A 36 -7.39 13.26 -8.81
N GLY A 37 -8.65 13.46 -9.13
CA GLY A 37 -9.14 14.69 -9.76
C GLY A 37 -8.64 14.91 -11.18
N ASN A 38 -9.07 16.03 -11.77
CA ASN A 38 -8.75 16.37 -13.17
C ASN A 38 -7.29 16.85 -13.36
N ASN A 39 -6.63 17.29 -12.29
CA ASN A 39 -5.27 17.82 -12.33
C ASN A 39 -4.20 16.78 -11.96
N ASN A 40 -4.58 15.48 -11.92
CA ASN A 40 -3.67 14.40 -11.54
C ASN A 40 -2.98 14.64 -10.18
N LYS A 41 -3.71 15.19 -9.20
CA LYS A 41 -3.17 15.37 -7.84
C LYS A 41 -2.66 14.03 -7.31
N ILE A 42 -1.39 13.97 -6.95
CA ILE A 42 -0.77 12.77 -6.36
C ILE A 42 -0.86 12.89 -4.85
N VAL A 43 -1.64 12.02 -4.23
CA VAL A 43 -1.83 12.00 -2.77
C VAL A 43 -0.52 11.65 -2.07
N LEU A 44 -0.08 12.51 -1.13
CA LEU A 44 1.17 12.35 -0.36
C LEU A 44 2.42 12.17 -1.23
N LYS A 45 2.51 12.87 -2.38
CA LYS A 45 3.60 12.74 -3.37
C LYS A 45 4.98 12.77 -2.72
N ASN A 46 5.29 13.81 -1.96
CA ASN A 46 6.62 13.99 -1.37
C ASN A 46 6.97 12.85 -0.41
N ASN A 47 6.04 12.46 0.48
CA ASN A 47 6.25 11.35 1.40
C ASN A 47 6.52 10.03 0.67
N HIS A 48 5.83 9.78 -0.45
CA HIS A 48 6.05 8.57 -1.26
C HIS A 48 7.43 8.57 -1.92
N ILE A 49 7.84 9.69 -2.49
CA ILE A 49 9.15 9.82 -3.14
C ILE A 49 10.27 9.72 -2.10
N ASP A 50 10.15 10.42 -0.97
CA ASP A 50 11.17 10.39 0.08
C ASP A 50 11.35 8.99 0.69
N ASN A 51 10.25 8.27 0.96
CA ASN A 51 10.32 6.88 1.41
C ASN A 51 10.90 5.94 0.35
N LEU A 52 10.63 6.19 -0.93
CA LEU A 52 11.21 5.41 -2.03
C LEU A 52 12.72 5.62 -2.10
N ILE A 53 13.19 6.87 -2.00
CA ILE A 53 14.62 7.21 -1.97
C ILE A 53 15.32 6.59 -0.75
N ALA A 54 14.72 6.70 0.43
CA ALA A 54 15.25 6.10 1.66
C ALA A 54 15.40 4.57 1.51
N SER A 55 14.38 3.92 0.92
CA SER A 55 14.43 2.48 0.63
C SER A 55 15.49 2.16 -0.42
N ALA A 56 15.60 2.95 -1.49
CA ALA A 56 16.62 2.78 -2.54
C ALA A 56 18.04 2.83 -1.98
N LYS A 57 18.32 3.77 -1.07
CA LYS A 57 19.62 3.86 -0.38
C LYS A 57 19.96 2.56 0.37
N LYS A 58 19.01 1.97 1.09
CA LYS A 58 19.17 0.69 1.80
C LYS A 58 19.44 -0.48 0.85
N TYR A 59 18.83 -0.44 -0.31
CA TYR A 59 19.03 -1.45 -1.38
C TYR A 59 20.28 -1.18 -2.23
N LYS A 60 21.11 -0.17 -1.83
CA LYS A 60 22.31 0.26 -2.56
C LYS A 60 22.05 0.67 -4.02
N ILE A 61 20.83 1.15 -4.29
CA ILE A 61 20.45 1.72 -5.57
C ILE A 61 20.91 3.17 -5.60
N ARG A 62 21.95 3.46 -6.36
CA ARG A 62 22.60 4.78 -6.39
C ARG A 62 22.43 5.43 -7.77
N LYS A 63 21.96 6.66 -7.79
CA LYS A 63 21.93 7.54 -8.96
C LYS A 63 21.99 8.99 -8.49
N LYS A 64 22.92 9.79 -9.04
CA LYS A 64 22.96 11.24 -8.78
C LYS A 64 21.60 11.85 -9.14
N ASN A 65 21.11 12.75 -8.30
CA ASN A 65 19.82 13.45 -8.49
C ASN A 65 18.59 12.52 -8.67
N LEU A 66 18.60 11.29 -8.11
CA LEU A 66 17.50 10.33 -8.27
C LEU A 66 16.12 10.92 -7.97
N LYS A 67 15.98 11.77 -6.95
CA LYS A 67 14.71 12.42 -6.63
C LYS A 67 14.20 13.30 -7.78
N LYS A 68 15.07 14.14 -8.34
CA LYS A 68 14.74 15.00 -9.51
C LYS A 68 14.36 14.15 -10.73
N ILE A 69 15.09 13.09 -10.99
CA ILE A 69 14.83 12.14 -12.09
C ILE A 69 13.45 11.51 -11.94
N LEU A 70 13.09 10.99 -10.77
CA LEU A 70 11.78 10.38 -10.52
C LEU A 70 10.64 11.37 -10.70
N ILE A 71 10.80 12.61 -10.24
CA ILE A 71 9.81 13.68 -10.42
C ILE A 71 9.65 14.01 -11.92
N SER A 72 10.74 14.12 -12.66
CA SER A 72 10.73 14.36 -14.12
C SER A 72 10.00 13.25 -14.87
N ILE A 73 10.34 11.98 -14.60
CA ILE A 73 9.65 10.83 -15.19
C ILE A 73 8.14 10.84 -14.88
N ILE A 74 7.75 11.16 -13.66
CA ILE A 74 6.33 11.29 -13.30
C ILE A 74 5.66 12.37 -14.17
N ASN A 75 6.22 13.57 -14.21
CA ASN A 75 5.64 14.70 -14.92
C ASN A 75 5.53 14.43 -16.44
N GLN A 76 6.55 13.85 -17.05
CA GLN A 76 6.56 13.48 -18.47
C GLN A 76 5.48 12.46 -18.84
N ASN A 77 5.11 11.59 -17.90
CA ASN A 77 4.15 10.50 -18.13
C ASN A 77 2.71 10.80 -17.66
N LEU A 78 2.47 11.90 -16.97
CA LEU A 78 1.14 12.32 -16.53
C LEU A 78 0.45 13.30 -17.50
N LYS A 79 0.60 13.09 -18.82
CA LYS A 79 -0.02 13.96 -19.85
C LYS A 79 -1.53 13.80 -19.95
N LYS A 80 -2.09 12.62 -19.62
CA LYS A 80 -3.53 12.34 -19.64
C LYS A 80 -4.15 12.60 -18.26
N LYS A 81 -5.46 12.87 -18.21
CA LYS A 81 -6.21 13.03 -16.96
C LYS A 81 -6.58 11.68 -16.35
N TYR A 82 -6.22 11.46 -15.10
CA TYR A 82 -6.44 10.21 -14.35
C TYR A 82 -7.26 10.50 -13.09
N LYS A 83 -8.59 10.37 -13.16
CA LYS A 83 -9.50 10.80 -12.06
C LYS A 83 -9.38 10.00 -10.76
N ASP A 84 -9.20 8.68 -10.81
CA ASP A 84 -8.97 7.81 -9.63
C ASP A 84 -8.15 6.59 -10.05
N HIS A 85 -6.84 6.76 -10.06
CA HIS A 85 -5.89 5.78 -10.58
C HIS A 85 -4.77 5.54 -9.58
N LEU A 86 -4.00 4.50 -9.83
CA LEU A 86 -2.79 4.19 -9.07
C LEU A 86 -1.58 4.33 -9.97
N LEU A 87 -0.69 5.22 -9.59
CA LEU A 87 0.64 5.38 -10.15
C LEU A 87 1.61 4.53 -9.35
N ARG A 88 2.31 3.61 -9.98
CA ARG A 88 3.39 2.83 -9.36
C ARG A 88 4.71 3.21 -9.99
N ILE A 89 5.71 3.43 -9.15
CA ILE A 89 7.12 3.52 -9.53
C ILE A 89 7.86 2.39 -8.86
N ALA A 90 8.66 1.67 -9.63
CA ALA A 90 9.54 0.62 -9.15
C ALA A 90 10.95 0.85 -9.68
N LEU A 91 11.95 0.52 -8.90
CA LEU A 91 13.33 0.65 -9.32
C LEU A 91 14.23 -0.42 -8.70
N ASN A 92 15.23 -0.79 -9.46
CA ASN A 92 16.38 -1.60 -9.04
C ASN A 92 17.69 -0.96 -9.54
N ASN A 93 18.82 -1.66 -9.44
CA ASN A 93 20.12 -1.13 -9.86
C ASN A 93 20.26 -0.87 -11.37
N LYS A 94 19.34 -1.37 -12.20
CA LYS A 94 19.41 -1.29 -13.67
C LYS A 94 18.27 -0.49 -14.29
N THR A 95 17.08 -0.48 -13.64
CA THR A 95 15.82 -0.08 -14.27
C THR A 95 14.97 0.77 -13.34
N ILE A 96 14.32 1.79 -13.92
CA ILE A 96 13.17 2.51 -13.34
C ILE A 96 11.94 2.14 -14.16
N SER A 97 10.88 1.69 -13.51
CA SER A 97 9.61 1.37 -14.17
C SER A 97 8.48 2.23 -13.61
N ILE A 98 7.65 2.76 -14.50
CA ILE A 98 6.45 3.52 -14.18
C ILE A 98 5.24 2.85 -14.81
N SER A 99 4.17 2.72 -14.03
CA SER A 99 2.90 2.20 -14.55
C SER A 99 1.71 2.88 -13.91
N ILE A 100 0.62 3.01 -14.66
CA ILE A 100 -0.64 3.56 -14.19
C ILE A 100 -1.75 2.55 -14.49
N ARG A 101 -2.64 2.37 -13.51
CA ARG A 101 -3.84 1.54 -13.65
C ARG A 101 -5.03 2.18 -12.95
N LYS A 102 -6.25 1.85 -13.38
CA LYS A 102 -7.46 2.25 -12.66
C LYS A 102 -7.42 1.68 -11.24
N ARG A 103 -7.81 2.49 -10.27
CA ARG A 103 -7.99 2.01 -8.90
C ARG A 103 -9.25 1.16 -8.82
N LEU A 104 -9.11 -0.04 -8.27
CA LEU A 104 -10.26 -0.88 -7.95
C LEU A 104 -10.79 -0.45 -6.58
N THR A 105 -11.99 0.14 -6.57
CA THR A 105 -12.64 0.57 -5.33
C THR A 105 -13.12 -0.65 -4.55
N PRO A 106 -12.75 -0.77 -3.27
CA PRO A 106 -13.28 -1.82 -2.42
C PRO A 106 -14.80 -1.75 -2.32
N LYS A 107 -15.46 -2.91 -2.43
CA LYS A 107 -16.89 -3.07 -2.23
C LYS A 107 -17.23 -3.16 -0.74
N ASN A 108 -18.52 -3.03 -0.41
CA ASN A 108 -19.03 -3.35 0.92
C ASN A 108 -18.77 -4.84 1.24
N LYS A 109 -18.81 -5.20 2.52
CA LYS A 109 -18.53 -6.58 3.01
C LYS A 109 -17.16 -7.08 2.59
N PHE A 110 -16.13 -6.23 2.75
CA PHE A 110 -14.75 -6.56 2.42
C PHE A 110 -14.17 -7.57 3.42
N LYS A 111 -13.56 -8.64 2.93
CA LYS A 111 -13.08 -9.75 3.75
C LYS A 111 -11.55 -9.88 3.66
N LEU A 112 -10.95 -10.43 4.72
CA LEU A 112 -9.56 -10.84 4.71
C LEU A 112 -9.45 -12.37 4.71
N LYS A 113 -8.52 -12.89 3.90
CA LYS A 113 -8.11 -14.29 3.87
C LYS A 113 -6.76 -14.44 4.57
N VAL A 114 -6.66 -15.38 5.48
CA VAL A 114 -5.41 -15.61 6.23
C VAL A 114 -4.33 -16.15 5.30
N PHE A 115 -3.14 -15.60 5.44
CA PHE A 115 -1.95 -16.08 4.78
C PHE A 115 -0.78 -16.09 5.75
N ASN A 116 -0.37 -17.27 6.19
CA ASN A 116 0.78 -17.45 7.08
C ASN A 116 2.08 -17.13 6.34
N TYR A 117 2.40 -15.86 6.33
CA TYR A 117 3.52 -15.33 5.58
C TYR A 117 4.04 -14.02 6.19
N LYS A 118 5.36 -13.94 6.35
CA LYS A 118 6.07 -12.71 6.68
C LYS A 118 6.87 -12.26 5.45
N ARG A 119 6.69 -11.01 5.03
CA ARG A 119 7.45 -10.46 3.90
C ARG A 119 8.96 -10.48 4.18
N ILE A 120 9.74 -10.67 3.14
CA ILE A 120 11.18 -10.47 3.18
C ILE A 120 11.43 -8.99 3.44
N GLU A 121 12.30 -8.65 4.40
CA GLU A 121 12.65 -7.28 4.79
C GLU A 121 11.41 -6.36 4.92
N PRO A 122 10.45 -6.68 5.80
CA PRO A 122 9.12 -6.06 5.82
C PRO A 122 9.14 -4.57 6.13
N LYS A 123 10.21 -4.04 6.74
CA LYS A 123 10.38 -2.60 7.01
C LYS A 123 10.44 -1.76 5.73
N TYR A 124 10.74 -2.38 4.57
CA TYR A 124 10.88 -1.68 3.30
C TYR A 124 9.78 -2.08 2.31
N LYS A 125 9.40 -1.16 1.43
CA LYS A 125 8.50 -1.45 0.33
C LYS A 125 9.28 -2.01 -0.85
N ASN A 126 9.71 -3.28 -0.70
CA ASN A 126 10.55 -3.97 -1.67
C ASN A 126 9.74 -4.76 -2.70
N LEU A 127 10.41 -5.24 -3.74
CA LEU A 127 9.81 -5.94 -4.88
C LEU A 127 9.64 -7.46 -4.67
N PHE A 128 10.02 -8.01 -3.51
CA PHE A 128 9.82 -9.43 -3.18
C PHE A 128 8.35 -9.76 -2.90
N TYR A 129 7.49 -9.54 -3.89
CA TYR A 129 6.03 -9.61 -3.77
C TYR A 129 5.38 -10.76 -4.56
N LYS A 130 6.15 -11.56 -5.31
CA LYS A 130 5.58 -12.61 -6.20
C LYS A 130 4.62 -13.56 -5.49
N GLN A 131 4.94 -14.03 -4.28
CA GLN A 131 4.08 -14.94 -3.53
C GLN A 131 2.76 -14.28 -3.12
N ILE A 132 2.82 -13.03 -2.64
CA ILE A 132 1.62 -12.24 -2.29
C ILE A 132 0.75 -12.02 -3.54
N LEU A 133 1.35 -11.62 -4.67
CA LEU A 133 0.62 -11.38 -5.92
C LEU A 133 -0.01 -12.66 -6.47
N LYS A 134 0.71 -13.80 -6.40
CA LYS A 134 0.16 -15.12 -6.79
C LYS A 134 -1.05 -15.47 -5.94
N ARG A 135 -1.00 -15.24 -4.63
CA ARG A 135 -2.11 -15.52 -3.72
C ARG A 135 -3.28 -14.58 -3.94
N LEU A 136 -3.03 -13.25 -4.05
CA LEU A 136 -4.04 -12.25 -4.35
C LEU A 136 -4.73 -12.47 -5.68
N GLY A 137 -4.03 -12.99 -6.69
CA GLY A 137 -4.58 -13.29 -8.00
C GLY A 137 -5.71 -14.32 -8.01
N LYS A 138 -5.85 -15.08 -6.91
CA LYS A 138 -6.92 -16.07 -6.73
C LYS A 138 -8.25 -15.43 -6.26
N PHE A 139 -8.27 -14.15 -5.91
CA PHE A 139 -9.42 -13.49 -5.31
C PHE A 139 -9.82 -12.21 -6.06
N ASP A 140 -11.10 -11.85 -5.98
CA ASP A 140 -11.58 -10.54 -6.38
C ASP A 140 -11.02 -9.47 -5.42
N SER A 141 -10.07 -8.70 -5.90
CA SER A 141 -9.41 -7.66 -5.11
C SER A 141 -10.32 -6.49 -4.71
N THR A 142 -11.55 -6.43 -5.21
CA THR A 142 -12.57 -5.48 -4.73
C THR A 142 -13.28 -5.97 -3.48
N LYS A 143 -13.21 -7.28 -3.19
CA LYS A 143 -13.89 -7.92 -2.05
C LYS A 143 -12.92 -8.50 -1.03
N TYR A 144 -11.69 -8.83 -1.45
CA TYR A 144 -10.72 -9.53 -0.62
C TYR A 144 -9.33 -8.91 -0.61
N ASP A 145 -8.63 -9.07 0.50
CA ASP A 145 -7.17 -8.94 0.64
C ASP A 145 -6.66 -10.08 1.53
N LEU A 146 -5.35 -10.19 1.70
CA LEU A 146 -4.73 -11.17 2.58
C LEU A 146 -4.45 -10.55 3.94
N ALA A 147 -4.76 -11.23 5.03
CA ALA A 147 -4.19 -10.94 6.35
C ALA A 147 -2.88 -11.71 6.47
N LEU A 148 -1.75 -11.01 6.45
CA LEU A 148 -0.44 -11.62 6.61
C LEU A 148 -0.21 -11.91 8.10
N CYS A 149 -0.09 -13.19 8.44
CA CYS A 149 0.09 -13.66 9.81
C CYS A 149 1.45 -14.37 9.95
N TYR A 150 2.06 -14.26 11.13
CA TYR A 150 3.29 -14.97 11.45
C TYR A 150 3.49 -15.06 12.97
N LYS A 151 3.80 -16.26 13.50
CA LYS A 151 4.01 -16.52 14.94
C LYS A 151 2.91 -15.89 15.79
N ASP A 152 1.65 -16.33 15.60
CA ASP A 152 0.45 -15.89 16.32
C ASP A 152 0.13 -14.38 16.26
N LYS A 153 0.75 -13.64 15.33
CA LYS A 153 0.51 -12.21 15.16
C LYS A 153 -0.03 -11.90 13.77
N ILE A 154 -0.95 -10.95 13.72
CA ILE A 154 -1.34 -10.26 12.49
C ILE A 154 -0.37 -9.10 12.24
N LEU A 155 0.18 -9.00 11.02
CA LEU A 155 1.23 -8.06 10.66
C LEU A 155 0.70 -6.89 9.81
N GLU A 156 0.20 -7.18 8.65
CA GLU A 156 -0.30 -6.22 7.65
C GLU A 156 -1.21 -6.95 6.66
N THR A 157 -1.73 -6.29 5.64
CA THR A 157 -2.36 -7.01 4.54
C THR A 157 -1.42 -7.15 3.35
N GLY A 158 -1.85 -7.91 2.34
CA GLY A 158 -1.11 -8.01 1.08
C GLY A 158 -0.89 -6.66 0.40
N THR A 159 -1.73 -5.63 0.67
CA THR A 159 -1.64 -4.33 -0.02
C THR A 159 -1.70 -3.11 0.88
N SER A 160 -2.02 -3.25 2.17
CA SER A 160 -2.33 -2.14 3.08
C SER A 160 -1.86 -2.41 4.50
N ASN A 161 -1.79 -1.37 5.32
CA ASN A 161 -1.71 -1.52 6.78
C ASN A 161 -3.07 -1.90 7.36
N LEU A 162 -3.06 -2.41 8.58
CA LEU A 162 -4.25 -2.67 9.40
C LEU A 162 -4.34 -1.65 10.53
N LEU A 163 -5.54 -1.16 10.76
CA LEU A 163 -5.91 -0.34 11.91
C LEU A 163 -7.00 -1.09 12.68
N PHE A 164 -6.73 -1.43 13.92
CA PHE A 164 -7.61 -2.12 14.85
C PHE A 164 -8.20 -1.13 15.83
N ILE A 165 -9.48 -1.29 16.16
CA ILE A 165 -10.20 -0.38 17.04
C ILE A 165 -10.78 -1.17 18.18
N LYS A 166 -10.47 -0.73 19.41
CA LYS A 166 -11.00 -1.25 20.67
C LYS A 166 -11.36 -0.07 21.58
N ASP A 167 -12.60 0.02 22.01
CA ASP A 167 -13.10 1.03 22.96
C ASP A 167 -12.71 2.47 22.55
N GLY A 168 -12.92 2.79 21.27
CA GLY A 168 -12.56 4.08 20.68
C GLY A 168 -11.05 4.34 20.51
N LYS A 169 -10.19 3.44 20.98
CA LYS A 169 -8.73 3.52 20.86
C LYS A 169 -8.24 2.82 19.59
N PHE A 170 -7.16 3.33 19.01
CA PHE A 170 -6.62 2.89 17.73
C PHE A 170 -5.29 2.16 17.90
N PHE A 171 -5.16 1.01 17.25
CA PHE A 171 -3.97 0.17 17.32
C PHE A 171 -3.53 -0.26 15.93
N SER A 172 -2.23 -0.42 15.72
CA SER A 172 -1.70 -0.95 14.47
C SER A 172 -0.47 -1.82 14.74
N PRO A 173 -0.21 -2.85 13.94
CA PRO A 173 0.99 -3.65 14.07
C PRO A 173 2.26 -2.79 13.97
N LYS A 174 3.23 -3.07 14.87
CA LYS A 174 4.51 -2.35 14.96
C LYS A 174 5.63 -3.09 14.23
N ASN A 175 5.70 -4.41 14.44
CA ASN A 175 6.82 -5.24 14.03
C ASN A 175 6.50 -6.06 12.78
N ASN A 176 7.53 -6.37 11.99
CA ASN A 176 7.43 -7.23 10.81
C ASN A 176 6.42 -6.76 9.75
N CYS A 177 6.19 -5.45 9.66
CA CYS A 177 5.32 -4.82 8.68
C CYS A 177 5.92 -3.53 8.13
N TYR A 178 5.38 -3.06 7.00
CA TYR A 178 5.72 -1.75 6.45
C TYR A 178 4.75 -0.70 6.98
N ILE A 179 5.26 0.36 7.58
CA ILE A 179 4.43 1.50 8.00
C ILE A 179 4.28 2.48 6.83
N GLY A 180 3.13 2.42 6.17
CA GLY A 180 2.83 3.19 4.96
C GLY A 180 2.53 4.67 5.22
N ASN A 181 2.51 5.48 4.13
CA ASN A 181 2.29 6.92 4.24
C ASN A 181 0.89 7.29 4.72
N THR A 182 -0.13 6.52 4.33
CA THR A 182 -1.51 6.79 4.74
C THR A 182 -1.70 6.59 6.24
N ILE A 183 -1.14 5.53 6.83
CA ILE A 183 -1.26 5.33 8.28
C ILE A 183 -0.41 6.33 9.06
N LYS A 184 0.76 6.74 8.54
CA LYS A 184 1.55 7.84 9.12
C LYS A 184 0.78 9.17 9.10
N TYR A 185 0.05 9.45 8.03
CA TYR A 185 -0.82 10.63 7.97
C TYR A 185 -1.94 10.55 9.02
N LEU A 186 -2.62 9.41 9.14
CA LEU A 186 -3.66 9.23 10.16
C LEU A 186 -3.09 9.39 11.56
N ASN A 187 -1.92 8.85 11.85
CA ASN A 187 -1.28 8.97 13.16
C ASN A 187 -1.02 10.41 13.61
N LYS A 188 -0.90 11.35 12.66
CA LYS A 188 -0.84 12.79 12.96
C LYS A 188 -2.20 13.42 13.31
N LYS A 189 -3.30 12.71 13.08
CA LYS A 189 -4.68 13.21 13.29
C LYS A 189 -5.41 12.46 14.40
N ILE A 190 -5.00 11.24 14.67
CA ILE A 190 -5.51 10.37 15.74
C ILE A 190 -4.31 9.68 16.40
N ASN A 191 -4.39 9.44 17.68
CA ASN A 191 -3.33 8.71 18.39
C ASN A 191 -3.43 7.22 18.08
N ILE A 192 -2.46 6.66 17.32
CA ILE A 192 -2.39 5.23 16.99
C ILE A 192 -1.32 4.59 17.88
N ASN A 193 -1.71 3.64 18.69
CA ASN A 193 -0.79 2.83 19.47
C ASN A 193 -0.21 1.69 18.60
N PHE A 194 1.06 1.76 18.27
CA PHE A 194 1.76 0.73 17.51
C PHE A 194 2.25 -0.37 18.44
N LYS A 195 1.65 -1.55 18.37
CA LYS A 195 1.99 -2.73 19.17
C LYS A 195 1.83 -4.02 18.37
N ASP A 196 2.32 -5.13 18.90
CA ASP A 196 2.03 -6.45 18.32
C ASP A 196 0.56 -6.80 18.52
N ILE A 197 -0.10 -7.28 17.48
CA ILE A 197 -1.50 -7.72 17.50
C ILE A 197 -1.49 -9.25 17.48
N LYS A 198 -1.85 -9.88 18.57
CA LYS A 198 -1.94 -11.34 18.67
C LYS A 198 -3.28 -11.82 18.10
N ILE A 199 -3.25 -12.97 17.42
CA ILE A 199 -4.46 -13.57 16.82
C ILE A 199 -5.48 -13.91 17.90
N LYS A 200 -5.05 -14.46 19.04
CA LYS A 200 -5.93 -14.80 20.17
C LYS A 200 -6.70 -13.61 20.75
N ASP A 201 -6.17 -12.40 20.61
CA ASP A 201 -6.79 -11.17 21.14
C ASP A 201 -7.71 -10.48 20.13
N LEU A 202 -7.90 -11.09 18.94
CA LEU A 202 -8.55 -10.43 17.81
C LEU A 202 -10.02 -10.06 18.12
N ASN A 203 -10.75 -10.92 18.85
CA ASN A 203 -12.15 -10.68 19.25
C ASN A 203 -12.34 -9.50 20.21
N ASN A 204 -11.26 -8.97 20.79
CA ASN A 204 -11.30 -7.75 21.59
C ASN A 204 -11.41 -6.47 20.75
N TYR A 205 -11.27 -6.55 19.42
CA TYR A 205 -11.35 -5.40 18.53
C TYR A 205 -12.69 -5.37 17.80
N GLN A 206 -13.44 -4.26 17.99
CA GLN A 206 -14.77 -4.09 17.41
C GLN A 206 -14.70 -3.80 15.90
N GLU A 207 -13.67 -3.07 15.45
CA GLU A 207 -13.51 -2.73 14.03
C GLU A 207 -12.07 -3.00 13.56
N ILE A 208 -11.93 -3.43 12.31
CA ILE A 208 -10.64 -3.54 11.62
C ILE A 208 -10.76 -2.79 10.29
N LEU A 209 -9.79 -1.92 10.00
CA LEU A 209 -9.73 -1.15 8.77
C LEU A 209 -8.44 -1.45 8.00
N LEU A 210 -8.56 -1.55 6.67
CA LEU A 210 -7.41 -1.40 5.78
C LEU A 210 -7.09 0.07 5.60
N VAL A 211 -5.80 0.39 5.63
CA VAL A 211 -5.29 1.76 5.48
C VAL A 211 -4.17 1.76 4.44
N GLY A 212 -4.40 2.38 3.27
CA GLY A 212 -3.38 2.42 2.23
C GLY A 212 -3.78 3.22 0.99
N SER A 213 -2.82 3.58 0.16
CA SER A 213 -3.05 4.39 -1.04
C SER A 213 -3.98 3.71 -2.05
N GLY A 214 -3.91 2.38 -2.17
CA GLY A 214 -4.74 1.61 -3.11
C GLY A 214 -6.16 1.41 -2.59
N LYS A 215 -6.31 0.94 -1.36
CA LYS A 215 -7.61 0.62 -0.75
C LYS A 215 -8.28 1.85 -0.12
N GLY A 216 -7.53 2.93 0.16
CA GLY A 216 -8.02 4.04 0.97
C GLY A 216 -8.23 3.59 2.40
N ILE A 217 -9.39 3.94 2.96
CA ILE A 217 -9.89 3.41 4.24
C ILE A 217 -11.04 2.45 3.94
N THR A 218 -10.83 1.18 4.23
CA THR A 218 -11.81 0.12 3.94
C THR A 218 -12.10 -0.67 5.21
N SER A 219 -13.37 -0.73 5.61
CA SER A 219 -13.79 -1.57 6.75
C SER A 219 -13.74 -3.04 6.35
N VAL A 220 -13.16 -3.86 7.20
CA VAL A 220 -13.21 -5.32 7.10
C VAL A 220 -14.52 -5.79 7.69
N GLU A 221 -15.21 -6.68 7.02
CA GLU A 221 -16.43 -7.34 7.49
C GLU A 221 -16.10 -8.56 8.33
N THR A 222 -15.27 -9.45 7.78
CA THR A 222 -14.89 -10.70 8.45
C THR A 222 -13.45 -11.11 8.13
N ILE A 223 -12.89 -11.90 9.05
CA ILE A 223 -11.72 -12.75 8.84
C ILE A 223 -12.19 -14.16 9.20
N ASP A 224 -12.85 -14.83 8.24
CA ASP A 224 -13.61 -16.06 8.49
C ASP A 224 -12.73 -17.14 9.14
N GLU A 225 -11.48 -17.32 8.68
CA GLU A 225 -10.54 -18.32 9.20
C GLU A 225 -10.09 -18.04 10.65
N LEU A 226 -10.33 -16.85 11.19
CA LEU A 226 -10.02 -16.49 12.57
C LEU A 226 -11.27 -16.25 13.43
N GLY A 227 -12.46 -16.54 12.87
CA GLY A 227 -13.73 -16.35 13.57
C GLY A 227 -14.05 -14.88 13.92
N TRP A 228 -13.34 -13.91 13.32
CA TRP A 228 -13.57 -12.50 13.60
C TRP A 228 -14.62 -11.89 12.68
N LYS A 229 -15.56 -11.16 13.28
CA LYS A 229 -16.59 -10.39 12.56
C LYS A 229 -16.68 -8.98 13.11
N ASN A 230 -16.89 -8.02 12.21
CA ASN A 230 -17.04 -6.61 12.56
C ASN A 230 -18.28 -6.38 13.45
N GLN A 231 -18.10 -5.60 14.51
CA GLN A 231 -19.15 -5.32 15.51
C GLN A 231 -19.67 -3.88 15.42
N SER A 232 -18.95 -2.98 14.74
CA SER A 232 -19.27 -1.56 14.67
C SER A 232 -18.74 -0.92 13.41
N PHE A 233 -19.30 0.24 13.03
CA PHE A 233 -18.81 1.10 11.94
C PHE A 233 -18.62 2.56 12.38
N ILE A 234 -18.71 2.85 13.67
CA ILE A 234 -18.69 4.23 14.21
C ILE A 234 -17.34 4.88 13.95
N CYS A 235 -16.27 4.22 14.40
CA CYS A 235 -14.92 4.76 14.21
C CYS A 235 -14.51 4.74 12.73
N SER A 236 -14.93 3.75 11.96
CA SER A 236 -14.63 3.69 10.53
C SER A 236 -15.19 4.88 9.77
N LYS A 237 -16.38 5.37 10.09
CA LYS A 237 -16.97 6.60 9.52
C LYS A 237 -16.11 7.81 9.82
N LYS A 238 -15.68 7.97 11.08
CA LYS A 238 -14.77 9.06 11.52
C LYS A 238 -13.45 9.04 10.74
N ILE A 239 -12.81 7.87 10.65
CA ILE A 239 -11.53 7.73 9.94
C ILE A 239 -11.66 7.97 8.43
N LYS A 240 -12.74 7.51 7.80
CA LYS A 240 -13.06 7.80 6.40
C LYS A 240 -13.18 9.31 6.15
N ASN A 241 -13.82 10.04 7.06
CA ASN A 241 -13.96 11.50 6.95
C ASN A 241 -12.59 12.22 7.06
N ILE A 242 -11.71 11.80 7.97
CA ILE A 242 -10.36 12.31 8.08
C ILE A 242 -9.58 12.05 6.77
N TYR A 243 -9.67 10.85 6.23
CA TYR A 243 -9.02 10.50 4.97
C TYR A 243 -9.60 11.26 3.77
N LYS A 244 -10.92 11.51 3.76
CA LYS A 244 -11.59 12.29 2.71
C LYS A 244 -10.98 13.69 2.58
N LYS A 245 -10.66 14.36 3.71
CA LYS A 245 -9.97 15.66 3.72
C LYS A 245 -8.56 15.63 3.10
N LEU A 246 -7.90 14.47 3.07
CA LEU A 246 -6.59 14.31 2.42
C LEU A 246 -6.70 14.23 0.89
N ILE A 247 -7.82 13.68 0.39
CA ILE A 247 -8.01 13.40 -1.03
C ILE A 247 -8.87 14.46 -1.75
N LEU A 248 -9.51 15.35 -1.03
CA LEU A 248 -10.11 16.58 -1.57
C LEU A 248 -9.03 17.64 -1.75
#